data_490e1b097ce137ce82959a757068f19a
#
_entry.id   490e1b097ce137ce82959a757068f19a
#
_cell.length_a   1.000
_cell.length_b   1.000
_cell.length_c   1.000
_cell.angle_alpha   90.00
_cell.angle_beta   90.00
_cell.angle_gamma   90.00
#
_symmetry.space_group_name_H-M   'P 1'
#
loop_
_entity.id
_entity.type
_entity.pdbx_description
1 polymer ?
#
loop_
_entity_poly.entity_id
_entity_poly.type
_entity_poly.pdbx_seq_one_letter_code
_entity_poly.pdbx_strand_id
1 'polypeptide(L)'
;MSSADHANADVDIHTTAGKIADLRRRIDEAVHSGSARAVEKQHAKGKMTARERVRQLLDEDSFVEFDEFARHRSTNFGQEKNRPYGDGVVTGYGTVDGRQVAVFAQDFTVFGGSLGEVFGEKIVKVMDFALKTGCPMIGINDSGGARIQEGVASLGLYGEIFRRNVLASGVIPQISLIMGPCAGGAVYSPAITDFIVMADQTSHMFITGPDVIKTVTGEDVGMEELGGARTHNSKSGVAHHMAADEKEAVEYVKALLSYLPSNNLEEPPAFPEEADLATTAEDEELDAIVPDSANQPYDMHKVIEHVLDDGEFLETQSLFAPNILTGFGRVEGHPVGVVANQPMQFAGCLDIDASEKASRFVRTCDAFNIPVLTFVDVPGFLPGTDQEWDGIIRRGAKLIYAYAEATVPLITVITRKAFGGAYDVMGSKHLGADLNLAWPTAQIAVMGAQGAVGILHRGTIAAAEDPEAKRAELMQDYEDTLLNPYIAAERGYVDAVILPSETRQHIVRGLRALRNKRETLPPKKHGNIPL
;
A
#
# COMPACT_ATOMS: atom_id res chain seq x y z
N MET A 1 -27.33 36.61 30.91
CA MET A 1 -28.47 35.71 31.08
C MET A 1 -28.94 35.33 29.69
N SER A 2 -28.54 34.19 29.26
CA SER A 2 -28.61 33.70 27.89
C SER A 2 -29.87 32.87 27.71
N SER A 3 -30.48 32.99 26.51
CA SER A 3 -31.71 32.38 26.04
C SER A 3 -31.71 30.86 25.86
N ALA A 4 -30.87 30.14 26.61
CA ALA A 4 -30.70 28.68 26.51
C ALA A 4 -31.49 27.85 27.55
N ASP A 5 -32.19 28.51 28.49
CA ASP A 5 -32.86 27.82 29.62
C ASP A 5 -34.37 27.58 29.45
N HIS A 6 -34.92 27.66 28.25
CA HIS A 6 -36.39 27.54 28.02
C HIS A 6 -36.80 26.37 27.10
N ALA A 7 -36.05 25.27 27.01
CA ALA A 7 -36.44 24.15 26.13
C ALA A 7 -36.68 22.81 26.86
N ASN A 8 -36.93 22.79 28.14
CA ASN A 8 -37.33 21.57 28.87
C ASN A 8 -38.78 21.65 29.37
N ALA A 9 -39.70 22.10 28.52
CA ALA A 9 -41.14 21.90 28.76
C ALA A 9 -41.43 20.39 28.55
N ASP A 10 -42.15 19.78 29.51
CA ASP A 10 -42.64 18.39 29.49
C ASP A 10 -43.38 18.09 28.17
N VAL A 11 -42.63 17.70 27.14
CA VAL A 11 -43.22 17.31 25.85
C VAL A 11 -43.73 15.89 26.03
N ASP A 12 -45.06 15.75 26.01
CA ASP A 12 -45.73 14.45 26.18
C ASP A 12 -45.23 13.46 25.10
N ILE A 13 -44.44 12.50 25.53
CA ILE A 13 -43.86 11.44 24.68
C ILE A 13 -44.90 10.59 23.95
N HIS A 14 -46.17 10.63 24.38
CA HIS A 14 -47.26 9.90 23.73
C HIS A 14 -47.80 10.63 22.49
N THR A 15 -47.42 11.89 22.27
CA THR A 15 -47.77 12.66 21.08
C THR A 15 -46.73 12.49 19.98
N THR A 16 -47.09 12.70 18.73
CA THR A 16 -46.16 12.71 17.60
C THR A 16 -45.04 13.74 17.80
N ALA A 17 -45.41 14.96 18.23
CA ALA A 17 -44.45 16.02 18.51
C ALA A 17 -43.46 15.61 19.62
N GLY A 18 -43.95 14.96 20.66
CA GLY A 18 -43.11 14.45 21.75
C GLY A 18 -42.16 13.35 21.31
N LYS A 19 -42.60 12.43 20.46
CA LYS A 19 -41.73 11.39 19.88
C LYS A 19 -40.65 11.97 19.00
N ILE A 20 -40.95 12.99 18.21
CA ILE A 20 -39.95 13.70 17.39
C ILE A 20 -38.93 14.44 18.27
N ALA A 21 -39.39 15.08 19.34
CA ALA A 21 -38.51 15.75 20.29
C ALA A 21 -37.57 14.75 21.01
N ASP A 22 -38.10 13.58 21.44
CA ASP A 22 -37.29 12.51 22.05
C ASP A 22 -36.28 11.95 21.04
N LEU A 23 -36.62 11.76 19.77
CA LEU A 23 -35.68 11.33 18.74
C LEU A 23 -34.53 12.33 18.61
N ARG A 24 -34.81 13.63 18.51
CA ARG A 24 -33.78 14.67 18.43
C ARG A 24 -32.83 14.64 19.63
N ARG A 25 -33.36 14.48 20.83
CA ARG A 25 -32.60 14.36 22.06
C ARG A 25 -31.66 13.12 22.02
N ARG A 26 -32.17 11.96 21.58
CA ARG A 26 -31.39 10.72 21.46
C ARG A 26 -30.30 10.84 20.41
N ILE A 27 -30.55 11.49 19.29
CA ILE A 27 -29.54 11.77 18.26
C ILE A 27 -28.43 12.64 18.87
N ASP A 28 -28.78 13.69 19.60
CA ASP A 28 -27.81 14.54 20.27
C ASP A 28 -26.97 13.75 21.30
N GLU A 29 -27.59 12.90 22.12
CA GLU A 29 -26.89 11.99 23.03
C GLU A 29 -25.97 11.02 22.28
N ALA A 30 -26.36 10.47 21.12
CA ALA A 30 -25.56 9.56 20.34
C ALA A 30 -24.35 10.24 19.70
N VAL A 31 -24.52 11.47 19.22
CA VAL A 31 -23.44 12.28 18.67
C VAL A 31 -22.40 12.66 19.74
N HIS A 32 -22.82 12.84 20.98
CA HIS A 32 -21.99 13.24 22.13
C HIS A 32 -21.78 12.10 23.14
N SER A 33 -21.67 10.84 22.67
CA SER A 33 -21.56 9.67 23.54
C SER A 33 -20.27 9.62 24.36
N GLY A 34 -19.19 10.27 23.91
CA GLY A 34 -17.97 10.49 24.68
C GLY A 34 -18.12 11.61 25.72
N SER A 35 -17.56 11.43 26.91
CA SER A 35 -17.59 12.51 27.92
C SER A 35 -16.77 13.73 27.45
N ALA A 36 -17.23 14.95 27.81
CA ALA A 36 -16.52 16.19 27.47
C ALA A 36 -15.04 16.16 27.90
N ARG A 37 -14.74 15.59 29.09
CA ARG A 37 -13.36 15.41 29.57
C ARG A 37 -12.54 14.45 28.68
N ALA A 38 -13.15 13.39 28.13
CA ALA A 38 -12.47 12.45 27.24
C ALA A 38 -12.18 13.10 25.89
N VAL A 39 -13.13 13.86 25.35
CA VAL A 39 -12.95 14.64 24.12
C VAL A 39 -11.84 15.68 24.27
N GLU A 40 -11.84 16.45 25.38
CA GLU A 40 -10.79 17.43 25.67
C GLU A 40 -9.40 16.78 25.76
N LYS A 41 -9.29 15.60 26.40
CA LYS A 41 -8.04 14.83 26.42
C LYS A 41 -7.59 14.34 25.05
N GLN A 42 -8.52 14.01 24.17
CA GLN A 42 -8.24 13.62 22.79
C GLN A 42 -7.64 14.80 22.02
N HIS A 43 -8.30 15.95 22.07
CA HIS A 43 -7.83 17.18 21.43
C HIS A 43 -6.49 17.69 22.00
N ALA A 44 -6.27 17.58 23.31
CA ALA A 44 -5.00 17.95 23.93
C ALA A 44 -3.79 17.13 23.45
N LYS A 45 -4.03 15.97 22.85
CA LYS A 45 -3.01 15.14 22.19
C LYS A 45 -2.83 15.44 20.70
N GLY A 46 -3.51 16.47 20.17
CA GLY A 46 -3.51 16.79 18.74
C GLY A 46 -4.35 15.83 17.90
N LYS A 47 -5.25 15.04 18.50
CA LYS A 47 -6.06 14.02 17.84
C LYS A 47 -7.50 14.49 17.66
N MET A 48 -8.08 14.15 16.52
CA MET A 48 -9.52 14.34 16.25
C MET A 48 -10.36 13.23 16.94
N THR A 49 -11.64 13.52 17.18
CA THR A 49 -12.61 12.49 17.56
C THR A 49 -12.98 11.62 16.35
N ALA A 50 -13.60 10.45 16.59
CA ALA A 50 -14.06 9.57 15.50
C ALA A 50 -14.97 10.29 14.49
N ARG A 51 -15.91 11.12 14.98
CA ARG A 51 -16.85 11.87 14.13
C ARG A 51 -16.17 12.98 13.33
N GLU A 52 -15.18 13.67 13.92
CA GLU A 52 -14.36 14.67 13.22
C GLU A 52 -13.55 14.03 12.09
N ARG A 53 -12.95 12.85 12.33
CA ARG A 53 -12.22 12.07 11.31
C ARG A 53 -13.12 11.65 10.16
N VAL A 54 -14.33 11.16 10.44
CA VAL A 54 -15.32 10.81 9.42
C VAL A 54 -15.71 12.02 8.58
N ARG A 55 -15.96 13.18 9.22
CA ARG A 55 -16.27 14.43 8.50
C ARG A 55 -15.10 14.96 7.66
N GLN A 56 -13.87 14.76 8.12
CA GLN A 56 -12.68 15.16 7.36
C GLN A 56 -12.46 14.26 6.13
N LEU A 57 -12.83 12.98 6.23
CA LEU A 57 -12.67 12.01 5.16
C LEU A 57 -13.74 12.16 4.07
N LEU A 58 -14.99 12.29 4.46
CA LEU A 58 -16.12 12.23 3.54
C LEU A 58 -16.51 13.62 3.00
N ASP A 59 -17.14 13.63 1.85
CA ASP A 59 -17.73 14.84 1.28
C ASP A 59 -18.78 15.43 2.24
N GLU A 60 -18.91 16.75 2.24
CA GLU A 60 -19.85 17.46 3.10
C GLU A 60 -21.28 16.90 2.92
N ASP A 61 -21.98 16.68 4.04
CA ASP A 61 -23.36 16.17 4.13
C ASP A 61 -23.60 14.80 3.48
N SER A 62 -22.55 14.05 3.06
CA SER A 62 -22.71 12.74 2.44
C SER A 62 -22.85 11.58 3.43
N PHE A 63 -22.49 11.78 4.69
CA PHE A 63 -22.45 10.69 5.67
C PHE A 63 -23.82 10.20 6.12
N VAL A 64 -24.05 8.90 5.99
CA VAL A 64 -25.21 8.19 6.51
C VAL A 64 -24.75 7.17 7.54
N GLU A 65 -25.09 7.42 8.80
CA GLU A 65 -24.70 6.58 9.93
C GLU A 65 -25.56 5.33 10.06
N PHE A 66 -24.93 4.20 10.41
CA PHE A 66 -25.60 2.96 10.80
C PHE A 66 -25.51 2.75 12.30
N ASP A 67 -26.63 2.27 12.90
CA ASP A 67 -26.67 1.80 14.28
C ASP A 67 -26.21 2.82 15.33
N GLU A 68 -26.50 4.10 15.13
CA GLU A 68 -26.16 5.17 16.07
C GLU A 68 -26.74 4.94 17.48
N PHE A 69 -27.88 4.25 17.58
CA PHE A 69 -28.55 3.93 18.85
C PHE A 69 -28.17 2.57 19.43
N ALA A 70 -27.30 1.79 18.77
CA ALA A 70 -26.86 0.50 19.29
C ALA A 70 -26.06 0.66 20.59
N ARG A 71 -26.26 -0.26 21.53
CA ARG A 71 -25.61 -0.26 22.84
C ARG A 71 -25.18 -1.67 23.21
N HIS A 72 -24.06 -1.81 23.93
CA HIS A 72 -23.63 -3.11 24.44
C HIS A 72 -24.70 -3.76 25.32
N ARG A 73 -24.63 -5.09 25.42
CA ARG A 73 -25.58 -5.93 26.19
C ARG A 73 -24.97 -6.50 27.45
N SER A 74 -23.69 -6.17 27.75
CA SER A 74 -22.96 -6.71 28.88
C SER A 74 -23.54 -6.26 30.20
N THR A 75 -23.66 -7.20 31.12
CA THR A 75 -24.04 -6.98 32.52
C THR A 75 -22.86 -7.27 33.49
N ASN A 76 -21.71 -7.67 32.96
CA ASN A 76 -20.53 -7.99 33.74
C ASN A 76 -19.91 -6.72 34.32
N PHE A 77 -19.35 -6.83 35.52
CA PHE A 77 -18.58 -5.74 36.15
C PHE A 77 -19.31 -4.40 36.23
N GLY A 78 -20.65 -4.40 36.27
CA GLY A 78 -21.47 -3.20 36.41
C GLY A 78 -21.62 -2.39 35.12
N GLN A 79 -21.29 -2.97 33.96
CA GLN A 79 -21.42 -2.30 32.65
C GLN A 79 -22.85 -1.90 32.30
N GLU A 80 -23.86 -2.61 32.84
CA GLU A 80 -25.27 -2.26 32.64
C GLU A 80 -25.62 -0.84 33.09
N LYS A 81 -24.82 -0.22 33.94
CA LYS A 81 -24.99 1.16 34.44
C LYS A 81 -24.44 2.22 33.50
N ASN A 82 -23.60 1.85 32.54
CA ASN A 82 -22.97 2.77 31.59
C ASN A 82 -23.07 2.17 30.18
N ARG A 83 -24.12 2.56 29.47
CA ARG A 83 -24.45 2.06 28.13
C ARG A 83 -24.55 3.22 27.12
N PRO A 84 -23.41 3.81 26.71
CA PRO A 84 -23.40 4.88 25.72
C PRO A 84 -23.96 4.41 24.37
N TYR A 85 -24.60 5.30 23.65
CA TYR A 85 -25.01 5.06 22.27
C TYR A 85 -23.80 4.85 21.36
N GLY A 86 -23.96 4.06 20.31
CA GLY A 86 -22.93 3.76 19.32
C GLY A 86 -21.85 2.79 19.79
N ASP A 87 -21.80 2.45 21.08
CA ASP A 87 -20.87 1.49 21.72
C ASP A 87 -19.37 1.73 21.41
N GLY A 88 -18.99 2.97 21.10
CA GLY A 88 -17.58 3.34 20.87
C GLY A 88 -17.08 3.16 19.44
N VAL A 89 -17.96 2.99 18.45
CA VAL A 89 -17.62 3.00 17.03
C VAL A 89 -18.67 3.68 16.19
N VAL A 90 -18.23 4.57 15.31
CA VAL A 90 -19.08 5.23 14.30
C VAL A 90 -18.98 4.41 13.01
N THR A 91 -20.11 4.00 12.44
CA THR A 91 -20.16 3.16 11.23
C THR A 91 -21.18 3.70 10.26
N GLY A 92 -20.91 3.60 8.97
CA GLY A 92 -21.82 4.05 7.93
C GLY A 92 -21.18 4.12 6.56
N TYR A 93 -21.72 4.93 5.69
CA TYR A 93 -21.20 5.19 4.35
C TYR A 93 -21.36 6.65 3.97
N GLY A 94 -20.63 7.07 2.97
CA GLY A 94 -20.69 8.40 2.39
C GLY A 94 -19.96 8.42 1.08
N THR A 95 -19.50 9.60 0.64
CA THR A 95 -18.73 9.73 -0.60
C THR A 95 -17.37 10.39 -0.33
N VAL A 96 -16.41 10.07 -1.18
CA VAL A 96 -15.13 10.78 -1.33
C VAL A 96 -15.02 11.14 -2.81
N ASP A 97 -14.94 12.43 -3.10
CA ASP A 97 -14.98 12.95 -4.48
C ASP A 97 -16.16 12.38 -5.29
N GLY A 98 -17.34 12.33 -4.67
CA GLY A 98 -18.59 11.81 -5.25
C GLY A 98 -18.68 10.28 -5.35
N ARG A 99 -17.64 9.52 -4.99
CA ARG A 99 -17.62 8.06 -5.05
C ARG A 99 -17.96 7.45 -3.69
N GLN A 100 -18.86 6.46 -3.68
CA GLN A 100 -19.29 5.80 -2.45
C GLN A 100 -18.15 5.04 -1.78
N VAL A 101 -18.04 5.22 -0.48
CA VAL A 101 -17.17 4.46 0.42
C VAL A 101 -17.91 4.05 1.68
N ALA A 102 -17.57 2.91 2.24
CA ALA A 102 -18.01 2.48 3.56
C ALA A 102 -16.93 2.81 4.60
N VAL A 103 -17.33 3.19 5.80
CA VAL A 103 -16.40 3.62 6.85
C VAL A 103 -16.80 3.10 8.22
N PHE A 104 -15.82 2.70 9.01
CA PHE A 104 -15.92 2.67 10.46
C PHE A 104 -14.83 3.54 11.10
N ALA A 105 -15.14 4.18 12.21
CA ALA A 105 -14.20 4.95 13.00
C ALA A 105 -14.33 4.59 14.48
N GLN A 106 -13.27 4.06 15.07
CA GLN A 106 -13.21 3.70 16.48
C GLN A 106 -13.08 4.96 17.33
N ASP A 107 -13.91 5.07 18.36
CA ASP A 107 -13.97 6.23 19.24
C ASP A 107 -13.25 5.95 20.57
N PHE A 108 -12.03 6.43 20.66
CA PHE A 108 -11.21 6.28 21.86
C PHE A 108 -11.80 6.98 23.09
N THR A 109 -12.71 7.93 22.90
CA THR A 109 -13.39 8.65 24.00
C THR A 109 -14.45 7.79 24.71
N VAL A 110 -14.84 6.65 24.09
CA VAL A 110 -15.80 5.69 24.63
C VAL A 110 -15.09 4.35 24.86
N PHE A 111 -14.94 3.94 26.10
CA PHE A 111 -14.26 2.69 26.52
C PHE A 111 -12.85 2.49 25.91
N GLY A 112 -12.14 3.59 25.59
CA GLY A 112 -10.84 3.51 24.94
C GLY A 112 -10.87 2.87 23.55
N GLY A 113 -12.00 2.97 22.84
CA GLY A 113 -12.19 2.35 21.52
C GLY A 113 -12.10 0.81 21.55
N SER A 114 -12.27 0.19 22.72
CA SER A 114 -12.14 -1.26 22.85
C SER A 114 -13.31 -2.01 22.22
N LEU A 115 -13.00 -3.08 21.50
CA LEU A 115 -13.97 -3.89 20.75
C LEU A 115 -14.75 -4.81 21.72
N GLY A 116 -16.06 -4.56 21.82
CA GLY A 116 -17.04 -5.43 22.44
C GLY A 116 -17.93 -6.11 21.40
N GLU A 117 -18.94 -6.86 21.87
CA GLU A 117 -19.86 -7.59 20.99
C GLU A 117 -20.57 -6.64 20.00
N VAL A 118 -21.31 -5.64 20.49
CA VAL A 118 -22.09 -4.72 19.64
C VAL A 118 -21.19 -3.84 18.78
N PHE A 119 -20.08 -3.40 19.33
CA PHE A 119 -19.03 -2.69 18.58
C PHE A 119 -18.57 -3.50 17.34
N GLY A 120 -18.26 -4.77 17.54
CA GLY A 120 -17.85 -5.66 16.44
C GLY A 120 -19.00 -5.96 15.47
N GLU A 121 -20.22 -6.18 15.94
CA GLU A 121 -21.40 -6.38 15.10
C GLU A 121 -21.65 -5.18 14.16
N LYS A 122 -21.44 -3.96 14.62
CA LYS A 122 -21.54 -2.75 13.79
C LYS A 122 -20.50 -2.72 12.67
N ILE A 123 -19.23 -3.05 12.98
CA ILE A 123 -18.17 -3.14 11.97
C ILE A 123 -18.49 -4.23 10.95
N VAL A 124 -18.86 -5.42 11.41
CA VAL A 124 -19.26 -6.54 10.56
C VAL A 124 -20.39 -6.13 9.59
N LYS A 125 -21.38 -5.43 10.09
CA LYS A 125 -22.52 -4.96 9.27
C LYS A 125 -22.10 -3.99 8.17
N VAL A 126 -21.22 -3.04 8.47
CA VAL A 126 -20.75 -2.08 7.44
C VAL A 126 -19.79 -2.74 6.45
N MET A 127 -18.98 -3.73 6.87
CA MET A 127 -18.16 -4.53 5.97
C MET A 127 -19.02 -5.38 5.02
N ASP A 128 -20.09 -6.01 5.52
CA ASP A 128 -21.05 -6.74 4.68
C ASP A 128 -21.77 -5.81 3.69
N PHE A 129 -22.07 -4.58 4.11
CA PHE A 129 -22.62 -3.55 3.22
C PHE A 129 -21.61 -3.20 2.11
N ALA A 130 -20.35 -2.93 2.44
CA ALA A 130 -19.31 -2.61 1.46
C ALA A 130 -19.14 -3.72 0.41
N LEU A 131 -19.11 -4.99 0.85
CA LEU A 131 -19.03 -6.14 -0.05
C LEU A 131 -20.24 -6.27 -0.97
N LYS A 132 -21.46 -6.02 -0.46
CA LYS A 132 -22.70 -6.12 -1.24
C LYS A 132 -22.85 -4.99 -2.26
N THR A 133 -22.34 -3.81 -1.94
CA THR A 133 -22.42 -2.63 -2.81
C THR A 133 -21.21 -2.47 -3.72
N GLY A 134 -20.11 -3.21 -3.46
CA GLY A 134 -18.89 -3.10 -4.22
C GLY A 134 -18.22 -1.74 -4.07
N CYS A 135 -18.11 -1.21 -2.85
CA CYS A 135 -17.43 0.04 -2.57
C CYS A 135 -16.23 -0.16 -1.63
N PRO A 136 -15.22 0.72 -1.68
CA PRO A 136 -14.07 0.66 -0.79
C PRO A 136 -14.48 0.68 0.68
N MET A 137 -13.74 -0.06 1.52
CA MET A 137 -13.90 -0.08 2.97
C MET A 137 -12.75 0.65 3.65
N ILE A 138 -13.06 1.69 4.42
CA ILE A 138 -12.07 2.49 5.14
C ILE A 138 -12.26 2.29 6.64
N GLY A 139 -11.22 1.78 7.30
CA GLY A 139 -11.19 1.63 8.75
C GLY A 139 -10.32 2.70 9.41
N ILE A 140 -10.90 3.50 10.31
CA ILE A 140 -10.16 4.46 11.15
C ILE A 140 -9.97 3.84 12.53
N ASN A 141 -8.73 3.47 12.84
CA ASN A 141 -8.37 2.66 13.99
C ASN A 141 -7.77 3.52 15.11
N ASP A 142 -8.38 3.43 16.28
CA ASP A 142 -7.94 4.09 17.52
C ASP A 142 -8.50 3.29 18.71
N SER A 143 -7.81 2.19 19.11
CA SER A 143 -8.37 1.16 19.98
C SER A 143 -7.34 0.58 20.94
N GLY A 144 -7.74 0.42 22.18
CA GLY A 144 -7.01 -0.34 23.18
C GLY A 144 -7.09 -1.88 23.02
N GLY A 145 -7.74 -2.39 21.98
CA GLY A 145 -7.88 -3.83 21.75
C GLY A 145 -9.22 -4.40 22.19
N ALA A 146 -9.23 -5.67 22.62
CA ALA A 146 -10.46 -6.36 23.06
C ALA A 146 -11.01 -5.79 24.38
N ARG A 147 -12.32 -5.62 24.47
CA ARG A 147 -13.01 -5.22 25.71
C ARG A 147 -13.03 -6.39 26.69
N ILE A 148 -12.14 -6.36 27.66
CA ILE A 148 -11.88 -7.47 28.58
C ILE A 148 -13.14 -7.90 29.34
N GLN A 149 -14.00 -6.95 29.70
CA GLN A 149 -15.24 -7.18 30.45
C GLN A 149 -16.25 -8.05 29.69
N GLU A 150 -16.17 -8.10 28.38
CA GLU A 150 -17.05 -8.92 27.53
C GLU A 150 -16.45 -10.30 27.19
N GLY A 151 -15.22 -10.56 27.60
CA GLY A 151 -14.58 -11.88 27.51
C GLY A 151 -14.47 -12.37 26.05
N VAL A 152 -14.81 -13.65 25.85
CA VAL A 152 -14.66 -14.33 24.55
C VAL A 152 -15.56 -13.74 23.45
N ALA A 153 -16.65 -13.04 23.78
CA ALA A 153 -17.49 -12.38 22.80
C ALA A 153 -16.70 -11.33 21.98
N SER A 154 -15.81 -10.56 22.65
CA SER A 154 -14.89 -9.65 21.97
C SER A 154 -13.99 -10.36 20.97
N LEU A 155 -13.42 -11.51 21.34
CA LEU A 155 -12.54 -12.28 20.45
C LEU A 155 -13.31 -12.88 19.27
N GLY A 156 -14.54 -13.34 19.49
CA GLY A 156 -15.40 -13.85 18.42
C GLY A 156 -15.63 -12.82 17.34
N LEU A 157 -15.88 -11.58 17.71
CA LEU A 157 -16.13 -10.49 16.75
C LEU A 157 -14.84 -10.06 16.00
N TYR A 158 -13.66 -10.13 16.62
CA TYR A 158 -12.41 -9.98 15.86
C TYR A 158 -12.30 -11.05 14.77
N GLY A 159 -12.59 -12.31 15.09
CA GLY A 159 -12.61 -13.41 14.11
C GLY A 159 -13.57 -13.15 12.95
N GLU A 160 -14.76 -12.62 13.23
CA GLU A 160 -15.76 -12.25 12.21
C GLU A 160 -15.28 -11.11 11.32
N ILE A 161 -14.56 -10.12 11.86
CA ILE A 161 -13.94 -9.03 11.11
C ILE A 161 -12.82 -9.59 10.21
N PHE A 162 -11.90 -10.39 10.75
CA PHE A 162 -10.79 -10.98 9.97
C PHE A 162 -11.30 -11.81 8.79
N ARG A 163 -12.34 -12.61 9.02
CA ARG A 163 -12.98 -13.39 7.96
C ARG A 163 -13.48 -12.50 6.84
N ARG A 164 -14.08 -11.35 7.15
CA ARG A 164 -14.56 -10.40 6.15
C ARG A 164 -13.43 -9.67 5.42
N ASN A 165 -12.34 -9.32 6.12
CA ASN A 165 -11.15 -8.81 5.46
C ASN A 165 -10.64 -9.78 4.38
N VAL A 166 -10.60 -11.09 4.69
CA VAL A 166 -10.18 -12.11 3.74
C VAL A 166 -11.16 -12.23 2.56
N LEU A 167 -12.47 -12.23 2.83
CA LEU A 167 -13.48 -12.28 1.77
C LEU A 167 -13.48 -11.03 0.87
N ALA A 168 -13.11 -9.88 1.41
CA ALA A 168 -13.02 -8.61 0.69
C ALA A 168 -11.69 -8.44 -0.06
N SER A 169 -10.67 -9.21 0.29
CA SER A 169 -9.33 -9.10 -0.29
C SER A 169 -9.36 -9.36 -1.80
N GLY A 170 -8.88 -8.38 -2.58
CA GLY A 170 -8.94 -8.41 -4.04
C GLY A 170 -10.35 -8.23 -4.64
N VAL A 171 -11.37 -7.94 -3.84
CA VAL A 171 -12.74 -7.67 -4.28
C VAL A 171 -13.07 -6.19 -4.19
N ILE A 172 -12.82 -5.58 -3.05
CA ILE A 172 -12.94 -4.14 -2.82
C ILE A 172 -11.65 -3.61 -2.18
N PRO A 173 -11.22 -2.39 -2.48
CA PRO A 173 -10.11 -1.77 -1.76
C PRO A 173 -10.39 -1.65 -0.27
N GLN A 174 -9.43 -2.06 0.56
CA GLN A 174 -9.49 -1.98 2.01
C GLN A 174 -8.35 -1.10 2.52
N ILE A 175 -8.66 0.01 3.17
CA ILE A 175 -7.68 0.99 3.64
C ILE A 175 -7.82 1.17 5.15
N SER A 176 -6.71 1.07 5.87
CA SER A 176 -6.63 1.28 7.31
C SER A 176 -5.87 2.56 7.64
N LEU A 177 -6.54 3.49 8.32
CA LEU A 177 -5.96 4.68 8.92
C LEU A 177 -5.71 4.38 10.40
N ILE A 178 -4.46 4.41 10.84
CA ILE A 178 -4.11 4.25 12.25
C ILE A 178 -3.90 5.63 12.84
N MET A 179 -4.82 6.04 13.71
CA MET A 179 -4.87 7.39 14.27
C MET A 179 -4.76 7.39 15.81
N GLY A 180 -4.31 6.28 16.36
CA GLY A 180 -4.10 6.09 17.79
C GLY A 180 -3.47 4.75 18.10
N PRO A 181 -3.56 4.27 19.35
CA PRO A 181 -3.18 2.92 19.69
C PRO A 181 -3.97 1.90 18.86
N CYS A 182 -3.28 0.85 18.41
CA CYS A 182 -3.87 -0.30 17.75
C CYS A 182 -3.11 -1.52 18.30
N ALA A 183 -3.69 -2.18 19.31
CA ALA A 183 -2.98 -3.16 20.12
C ALA A 183 -3.66 -4.53 20.12
N GLY A 184 -2.87 -5.59 20.21
CA GLY A 184 -3.35 -6.98 20.31
C GLY A 184 -4.15 -7.38 19.07
N GLY A 185 -5.36 -7.92 19.27
CA GLY A 185 -6.25 -8.33 18.18
C GLY A 185 -6.57 -7.24 17.16
N ALA A 186 -6.48 -5.97 17.54
CA ALA A 186 -6.78 -4.83 16.68
C ALA A 186 -5.80 -4.66 15.51
N VAL A 187 -4.56 -5.19 15.59
CA VAL A 187 -3.56 -5.04 14.51
C VAL A 187 -3.75 -6.00 13.35
N TYR A 188 -4.42 -7.14 13.57
CA TYR A 188 -4.53 -8.17 12.53
C TYR A 188 -5.45 -7.77 11.39
N SER A 189 -6.58 -7.08 11.67
CA SER A 189 -7.46 -6.57 10.63
C SER A 189 -6.74 -5.58 9.70
N PRO A 190 -6.07 -4.52 10.20
CA PRO A 190 -5.25 -3.65 9.34
C PRO A 190 -4.19 -4.42 8.53
N ALA A 191 -3.51 -5.40 9.14
CA ALA A 191 -2.48 -6.17 8.45
C ALA A 191 -2.98 -6.99 7.24
N ILE A 192 -4.28 -7.31 7.21
CA ILE A 192 -4.93 -8.01 6.08
C ILE A 192 -5.38 -7.00 5.00
N THR A 193 -5.58 -5.73 5.33
CA THR A 193 -6.04 -4.71 4.38
C THR A 193 -4.96 -4.36 3.34
N ASP A 194 -5.35 -3.69 2.26
CA ASP A 194 -4.45 -3.39 1.14
C ASP A 194 -3.45 -2.28 1.46
N PHE A 195 -3.89 -1.26 2.20
CA PHE A 195 -3.05 -0.12 2.57
C PHE A 195 -3.23 0.26 4.04
N ILE A 196 -2.12 0.60 4.69
CA ILE A 196 -2.07 1.10 6.05
C ILE A 196 -1.37 2.46 6.07
N VAL A 197 -2.05 3.48 6.58
CA VAL A 197 -1.51 4.83 6.77
C VAL A 197 -1.44 5.14 8.25
N MET A 198 -0.30 5.62 8.72
CA MET A 198 -0.07 5.92 10.13
C MET A 198 0.27 7.39 10.34
N ALA A 199 -0.40 8.05 11.31
CA ALA A 199 -0.04 9.39 11.74
C ALA A 199 1.17 9.35 12.68
N ASP A 200 2.19 10.17 12.43
CA ASP A 200 3.42 10.21 13.24
C ASP A 200 3.13 10.62 14.70
N GLN A 201 3.89 10.10 15.64
CA GLN A 201 3.84 10.34 17.08
C GLN A 201 2.51 9.98 17.79
N THR A 202 1.40 9.82 17.09
CA THR A 202 0.08 9.56 17.69
C THR A 202 -0.44 8.15 17.45
N SER A 203 0.08 7.47 16.45
CA SER A 203 -0.35 6.12 16.07
C SER A 203 0.69 5.05 16.44
N HIS A 204 0.20 3.93 16.97
CA HIS A 204 1.04 2.81 17.39
C HIS A 204 0.38 1.49 17.03
N MET A 205 1.15 0.56 16.48
CA MET A 205 0.72 -0.82 16.22
C MET A 205 1.67 -1.79 16.92
N PHE A 206 1.14 -2.70 17.72
CA PHE A 206 1.93 -3.79 18.30
C PHE A 206 1.01 -4.93 18.78
N ILE A 207 1.49 -6.16 18.74
CA ILE A 207 0.76 -7.32 19.29
C ILE A 207 0.70 -7.21 20.80
N THR A 208 1.84 -6.92 21.43
CA THR A 208 1.96 -6.71 22.88
C THR A 208 2.72 -5.42 23.14
N GLY A 209 2.22 -4.62 24.07
CA GLY A 209 2.83 -3.34 24.43
C GLY A 209 4.15 -3.48 25.19
N PRO A 210 4.88 -2.35 25.36
CA PRO A 210 6.20 -2.29 26.00
C PRO A 210 6.26 -2.97 27.39
N ASP A 211 5.24 -2.76 28.21
CA ASP A 211 5.21 -3.33 29.57
C ASP A 211 5.20 -4.86 29.59
N VAL A 212 4.47 -5.47 28.65
CA VAL A 212 4.42 -6.93 28.52
C VAL A 212 5.77 -7.47 28.02
N ILE A 213 6.37 -6.81 27.02
CA ILE A 213 7.69 -7.15 26.50
C ILE A 213 8.72 -7.12 27.62
N LYS A 214 8.76 -6.01 28.39
CA LYS A 214 9.67 -5.86 29.52
C LYS A 214 9.51 -6.98 30.56
N THR A 215 8.26 -7.37 30.83
CA THR A 215 7.96 -8.42 31.81
C THR A 215 8.40 -9.81 31.31
N VAL A 216 8.21 -10.10 30.02
CA VAL A 216 8.42 -11.45 29.46
C VAL A 216 9.86 -11.65 28.97
N THR A 217 10.42 -10.67 28.25
CA THR A 217 11.74 -10.78 27.61
C THR A 217 12.84 -10.00 28.33
N GLY A 218 12.46 -9.06 29.21
CA GLY A 218 13.39 -8.16 29.90
C GLY A 218 13.84 -6.96 29.04
N GLU A 219 13.37 -6.85 27.80
CA GLU A 219 13.69 -5.73 26.90
C GLU A 219 12.98 -4.45 27.36
N ASP A 220 13.71 -3.33 27.38
CA ASP A 220 13.17 -2.00 27.71
C ASP A 220 13.06 -1.19 26.43
N VAL A 221 11.85 -1.00 25.91
CA VAL A 221 11.57 -0.34 24.64
C VAL A 221 10.41 0.62 24.78
N GLY A 222 10.51 1.80 24.14
CA GLY A 222 9.43 2.79 24.11
C GLY A 222 8.34 2.46 23.09
N MET A 223 7.16 3.07 23.24
CA MET A 223 6.03 2.86 22.32
C MET A 223 6.36 3.25 20.88
N GLU A 224 7.04 4.40 20.67
CA GLU A 224 7.45 4.87 19.34
C GLU A 224 8.49 3.94 18.69
N GLU A 225 9.45 3.50 19.47
CA GLU A 225 10.50 2.59 19.00
C GLU A 225 9.96 1.22 18.66
N LEU A 226 9.01 0.69 19.46
CA LEU A 226 8.41 -0.61 19.26
C LEU A 226 7.45 -0.63 18.07
N GLY A 227 6.53 0.33 18.00
CA GLY A 227 5.40 0.27 17.08
C GLY A 227 4.89 1.61 16.59
N GLY A 228 5.71 2.66 16.61
CA GLY A 228 5.37 3.97 16.05
C GLY A 228 5.33 3.97 14.52
N ALA A 229 4.80 5.05 13.95
CA ALA A 229 4.64 5.20 12.51
C ALA A 229 5.96 5.02 11.75
N ARG A 230 7.05 5.62 12.23
CA ARG A 230 8.37 5.49 11.62
C ARG A 230 8.87 4.05 11.62
N THR A 231 8.72 3.33 12.73
CA THR A 231 9.15 1.94 12.84
C THR A 231 8.45 1.04 11.83
N HIS A 232 7.13 1.17 11.68
CA HIS A 232 6.36 0.36 10.76
C HIS A 232 6.53 0.77 9.29
N ASN A 233 6.87 2.02 9.02
CA ASN A 233 7.20 2.50 7.67
C ASN A 233 8.64 2.25 7.25
N SER A 234 9.59 1.98 8.19
CA SER A 234 11.01 1.83 7.80
C SER A 234 11.63 0.49 8.17
N LYS A 235 11.12 -0.20 9.20
CA LYS A 235 11.70 -1.48 9.66
C LYS A 235 10.84 -2.69 9.32
N SER A 236 9.55 -2.65 9.66
CA SER A 236 8.67 -3.81 9.46
C SER A 236 7.97 -3.83 8.11
N GLY A 237 7.85 -2.67 7.44
CA GLY A 237 7.15 -2.55 6.16
C GLY A 237 5.64 -2.81 6.23
N VAL A 238 5.05 -2.88 7.44
CA VAL A 238 3.62 -3.11 7.59
C VAL A 238 2.79 -1.90 7.17
N ALA A 239 3.33 -0.69 7.34
CA ALA A 239 2.68 0.54 6.93
C ALA A 239 3.17 1.02 5.55
N HIS A 240 2.27 1.70 4.82
CA HIS A 240 2.50 2.14 3.44
C HIS A 240 2.80 3.64 3.35
N HIS A 241 2.32 4.43 4.32
CA HIS A 241 2.59 5.86 4.38
C HIS A 241 2.65 6.34 5.84
N MET A 242 3.61 7.21 6.13
CA MET A 242 3.74 7.93 7.39
C MET A 242 3.33 9.38 7.17
N ALA A 243 2.16 9.75 7.68
CA ALA A 243 1.65 11.11 7.61
C ALA A 243 2.15 11.94 8.80
N ALA A 244 2.39 13.22 8.62
CA ALA A 244 2.81 14.11 9.70
C ALA A 244 1.73 14.31 10.77
N ASP A 245 0.46 14.25 10.36
CA ASP A 245 -0.70 14.33 11.25
C ASP A 245 -1.93 13.60 10.67
N GLU A 246 -3.04 13.63 11.41
CA GLU A 246 -4.29 12.98 10.98
C GLU A 246 -4.92 13.61 9.72
N LYS A 247 -4.69 14.89 9.46
CA LYS A 247 -5.21 15.58 8.27
C LYS A 247 -4.46 15.13 7.02
N GLU A 248 -3.14 15.11 7.07
CA GLU A 248 -2.33 14.61 5.97
C GLU A 248 -2.64 13.13 5.70
N ALA A 249 -2.85 12.32 6.74
CA ALA A 249 -3.25 10.93 6.57
C ALA A 249 -4.56 10.78 5.78
N VAL A 250 -5.54 11.64 6.06
CA VAL A 250 -6.82 11.66 5.31
C VAL A 250 -6.61 12.12 3.87
N GLU A 251 -5.84 13.18 3.64
CA GLU A 251 -5.56 13.67 2.27
C GLU A 251 -4.80 12.62 1.44
N TYR A 252 -3.84 11.91 2.04
CA TYR A 252 -3.18 10.79 1.37
C TYR A 252 -4.17 9.69 0.96
N VAL A 253 -5.12 9.34 1.84
CA VAL A 253 -6.14 8.33 1.52
C VAL A 253 -7.07 8.79 0.40
N LYS A 254 -7.46 10.06 0.36
CA LYS A 254 -8.25 10.63 -0.76
C LYS A 254 -7.46 10.55 -2.07
N ALA A 255 -6.19 10.95 -2.05
CA ALA A 255 -5.31 10.82 -3.21
C ALA A 255 -5.19 9.36 -3.66
N LEU A 256 -4.96 8.43 -2.74
CA LEU A 256 -4.88 6.99 -3.02
C LEU A 256 -6.17 6.45 -3.66
N LEU A 257 -7.33 6.82 -3.12
CA LEU A 257 -8.64 6.42 -3.67
C LEU A 257 -8.82 6.90 -5.12
N SER A 258 -8.21 8.01 -5.52
CA SER A 258 -8.30 8.50 -6.89
C SER A 258 -7.58 7.60 -7.92
N TYR A 259 -6.71 6.69 -7.48
CA TYR A 259 -6.04 5.70 -8.32
C TYR A 259 -6.71 4.31 -8.29
N LEU A 260 -7.58 4.05 -7.32
CA LEU A 260 -8.21 2.75 -7.11
C LEU A 260 -9.65 2.73 -7.63
N PRO A 261 -10.12 1.62 -8.25
CA PRO A 261 -11.53 1.47 -8.60
C PRO A 261 -12.40 1.30 -7.35
N SER A 262 -13.71 1.31 -7.51
CA SER A 262 -14.61 1.00 -6.40
C SER A 262 -14.54 -0.48 -6.01
N ASN A 263 -14.32 -1.36 -6.99
CA ASN A 263 -14.19 -2.80 -6.80
C ASN A 263 -13.43 -3.44 -7.99
N ASN A 264 -13.15 -4.73 -7.90
CA ASN A 264 -12.40 -5.49 -8.91
C ASN A 264 -13.12 -5.67 -10.27
N LEU A 265 -14.39 -5.30 -10.39
CA LEU A 265 -15.16 -5.37 -11.64
C LEU A 265 -15.18 -4.03 -12.39
N GLU A 266 -14.72 -2.98 -11.77
CA GLU A 266 -14.68 -1.62 -12.33
C GLU A 266 -13.25 -1.24 -12.71
N GLU A 267 -13.15 -0.33 -13.68
CA GLU A 267 -11.86 0.29 -14.03
C GLU A 267 -11.54 1.42 -13.03
N PRO A 268 -10.25 1.69 -12.77
CA PRO A 268 -9.85 2.84 -11.97
C PRO A 268 -10.36 4.17 -12.53
N PRO A 269 -10.60 5.19 -11.68
CA PRO A 269 -11.01 6.51 -12.14
C PRO A 269 -9.99 7.10 -13.11
N ALA A 270 -10.43 7.53 -14.28
CA ALA A 270 -9.58 8.15 -15.28
C ALA A 270 -10.06 9.56 -15.60
N PHE A 271 -9.10 10.43 -15.93
CA PHE A 271 -9.31 11.80 -16.40
C PHE A 271 -8.65 11.92 -17.78
N PRO A 272 -9.23 11.31 -18.84
CA PRO A 272 -8.55 11.15 -20.11
C PRO A 272 -8.11 12.47 -20.71
N GLU A 273 -6.82 12.58 -20.99
CA GLU A 273 -6.21 13.68 -21.72
C GLU A 273 -5.30 13.08 -22.79
N GLU A 274 -5.49 13.50 -24.03
CA GLU A 274 -4.69 12.96 -25.13
C GLU A 274 -3.28 13.56 -25.09
N ALA A 275 -2.27 12.72 -24.89
CA ALA A 275 -0.88 13.14 -24.87
C ALA A 275 -0.39 13.52 -26.26
N ASP A 276 0.35 14.63 -26.38
CA ASP A 276 1.22 14.88 -27.52
C ASP A 276 2.36 13.84 -27.47
N LEU A 277 2.53 13.12 -28.59
CA LEU A 277 3.57 12.10 -28.71
C LEU A 277 4.86 12.64 -29.34
N ALA A 278 4.97 13.95 -29.56
CA ALA A 278 6.23 14.55 -29.98
C ALA A 278 7.22 14.57 -28.81
N THR A 279 8.45 14.14 -29.05
CA THR A 279 9.54 14.25 -28.07
C THR A 279 9.78 15.70 -27.72
N THR A 280 9.77 16.04 -26.46
CA THR A 280 10.01 17.40 -25.95
C THR A 280 11.48 17.58 -25.56
N ALA A 281 11.89 18.82 -25.30
CA ALA A 281 13.23 19.10 -24.78
C ALA A 281 13.43 18.51 -23.35
N GLU A 282 12.36 18.37 -22.58
CA GLU A 282 12.38 17.74 -21.29
C GLU A 282 12.59 16.22 -21.41
N ASP A 283 11.93 15.57 -22.37
CA ASP A 283 12.15 14.14 -22.66
C ASP A 283 13.62 13.88 -23.06
N GLU A 284 14.26 14.79 -23.81
CA GLU A 284 15.66 14.68 -24.24
C GLU A 284 16.65 14.68 -23.04
N GLU A 285 16.26 15.16 -21.87
CA GLU A 285 17.07 15.06 -20.64
C GLU A 285 17.33 13.60 -20.25
N LEU A 286 16.42 12.69 -20.57
CA LEU A 286 16.57 11.26 -20.30
C LEU A 286 17.74 10.63 -21.09
N ASP A 287 18.10 11.17 -22.26
CA ASP A 287 19.17 10.61 -23.09
C ASP A 287 20.56 10.71 -22.41
N ALA A 288 20.69 11.56 -21.39
CA ALA A 288 21.90 11.76 -20.62
C ALA A 288 21.78 11.31 -19.15
N ILE A 289 20.65 10.70 -18.74
CA ILE A 289 20.40 10.39 -17.32
C ILE A 289 21.24 9.22 -16.81
N VAL A 290 21.52 8.24 -17.67
CA VAL A 290 22.35 7.08 -17.32
C VAL A 290 23.82 7.44 -17.46
N PRO A 291 24.61 7.41 -16.39
CA PRO A 291 26.05 7.72 -16.47
C PRO A 291 26.81 6.71 -17.33
N ASP A 292 27.91 7.16 -17.97
CA ASP A 292 28.80 6.31 -18.76
C ASP A 292 29.44 5.21 -17.89
N SER A 293 29.75 5.52 -16.63
CA SER A 293 30.29 4.53 -15.70
C SER A 293 29.16 3.66 -15.13
N ALA A 294 29.27 2.36 -15.35
CA ALA A 294 28.33 1.37 -14.79
C ALA A 294 28.26 1.34 -13.24
N ASN A 295 29.26 1.94 -12.57
CA ASN A 295 29.34 2.01 -11.10
C ASN A 295 28.76 3.34 -10.55
N GLN A 296 28.45 4.31 -11.41
CA GLN A 296 27.84 5.57 -10.98
C GLN A 296 26.31 5.40 -10.95
N PRO A 297 25.68 5.62 -9.79
CA PRO A 297 24.22 5.53 -9.69
C PRO A 297 23.54 6.78 -10.28
N TYR A 298 22.27 6.66 -10.62
CA TYR A 298 21.36 7.75 -10.95
C TYR A 298 20.03 7.55 -10.22
N ASP A 299 19.24 8.62 -10.12
CA ASP A 299 17.96 8.57 -9.43
C ASP A 299 16.84 8.15 -10.38
N MET A 300 16.26 6.97 -10.10
CA MET A 300 15.17 6.42 -10.91
C MET A 300 13.87 7.25 -10.80
N HIS A 301 13.69 8.04 -9.73
CA HIS A 301 12.51 8.93 -9.64
C HIS A 301 12.43 9.87 -10.85
N LYS A 302 13.57 10.38 -11.32
CA LYS A 302 13.59 11.26 -12.50
C LYS A 302 13.07 10.59 -13.76
N VAL A 303 13.37 9.29 -13.95
CA VAL A 303 12.82 8.53 -15.07
C VAL A 303 11.31 8.38 -14.95
N ILE A 304 10.84 8.08 -13.75
CA ILE A 304 9.41 7.92 -13.45
C ILE A 304 8.67 9.23 -13.68
N GLU A 305 9.20 10.33 -13.17
CA GLU A 305 8.62 11.68 -13.31
C GLU A 305 8.46 12.11 -14.77
N HIS A 306 9.43 11.82 -15.65
CA HIS A 306 9.32 12.11 -17.08
C HIS A 306 8.27 11.26 -17.82
N VAL A 307 7.93 10.10 -17.29
CA VAL A 307 6.95 9.20 -17.92
C VAL A 307 5.52 9.51 -17.46
N LEU A 308 5.36 9.90 -16.21
CA LEU A 308 4.05 10.17 -15.62
C LEU A 308 3.52 11.56 -15.98
N ASP A 309 2.19 11.69 -16.02
CA ASP A 309 1.53 12.98 -16.23
C ASP A 309 1.91 13.94 -15.10
N ASP A 310 2.31 15.17 -15.46
CA ASP A 310 2.74 16.22 -14.53
C ASP A 310 3.89 15.82 -13.58
N GLY A 311 4.56 14.70 -13.83
CA GLY A 311 5.57 14.13 -12.95
C GLY A 311 5.02 13.61 -11.60
N GLU A 312 3.70 13.49 -11.47
CA GLU A 312 3.05 13.09 -10.21
C GLU A 312 3.23 11.61 -9.93
N PHE A 313 3.94 11.31 -8.86
CA PHE A 313 4.17 9.95 -8.37
C PHE A 313 3.74 9.81 -6.90
N LEU A 314 2.63 9.12 -6.64
CA LEU A 314 2.19 8.78 -5.30
C LEU A 314 2.94 7.54 -4.82
N GLU A 315 4.12 7.73 -4.27
CA GLU A 315 4.97 6.64 -3.79
C GLU A 315 4.37 5.95 -2.55
N THR A 316 4.36 4.62 -2.55
CA THR A 316 3.96 3.79 -1.42
C THR A 316 5.18 3.17 -0.76
N GLN A 317 5.19 3.06 0.57
CA GLN A 317 6.31 2.50 1.35
C GLN A 317 7.67 3.16 1.03
N SER A 318 7.70 4.47 0.83
CA SER A 318 8.92 5.22 0.48
C SER A 318 10.08 5.04 1.46
N LEU A 319 9.78 4.77 2.73
CA LEU A 319 10.78 4.54 3.78
C LEU A 319 11.18 3.06 3.96
N PHE A 320 10.44 2.12 3.36
CA PHE A 320 10.72 0.69 3.44
C PHE A 320 11.30 0.18 2.12
N ALA A 321 12.36 -0.63 2.20
CA ALA A 321 13.05 -1.19 1.03
C ALA A 321 13.27 -0.12 -0.07
N PRO A 322 14.06 0.95 0.19
CA PRO A 322 14.20 2.06 -0.74
C PRO A 322 15.00 1.71 -2.01
N ASN A 323 15.55 0.51 -2.09
CA ASN A 323 16.17 -0.07 -3.27
C ASN A 323 15.16 -0.49 -4.35
N ILE A 324 13.86 -0.49 -4.03
CA ILE A 324 12.77 -0.63 -4.99
C ILE A 324 11.69 0.43 -4.73
N LEU A 325 11.24 1.08 -5.80
CA LEU A 325 10.19 2.07 -5.76
C LEU A 325 8.87 1.42 -6.16
N THR A 326 7.81 1.72 -5.44
CA THR A 326 6.44 1.34 -5.77
C THR A 326 5.51 2.52 -5.56
N GLY A 327 4.57 2.72 -6.44
CA GLY A 327 3.61 3.83 -6.32
C GLY A 327 2.69 3.94 -7.53
N PHE A 328 1.81 4.92 -7.47
CA PHE A 328 0.82 5.18 -8.50
C PHE A 328 1.12 6.50 -9.22
N GLY A 329 0.77 6.57 -10.48
CA GLY A 329 0.76 7.78 -11.28
C GLY A 329 -0.29 7.67 -12.37
N ARG A 330 -0.26 8.59 -13.32
CA ARG A 330 -1.13 8.56 -14.49
C ARG A 330 -0.33 8.67 -15.78
N VAL A 331 -0.87 8.05 -16.81
CA VAL A 331 -0.44 8.21 -18.19
C VAL A 331 -1.69 8.46 -19.03
N GLU A 332 -1.77 9.61 -19.69
CA GLU A 332 -2.98 10.09 -20.37
C GLU A 332 -4.23 10.11 -19.46
N GLY A 333 -4.05 10.52 -18.21
CA GLY A 333 -5.08 10.58 -17.20
C GLY A 333 -5.54 9.21 -16.65
N HIS A 334 -4.99 8.09 -17.14
CA HIS A 334 -5.31 6.75 -16.67
C HIS A 334 -4.32 6.29 -15.59
N PRO A 335 -4.80 5.77 -14.46
CA PRO A 335 -3.94 5.24 -13.42
C PRO A 335 -3.03 4.11 -13.89
N VAL A 336 -1.79 4.15 -13.45
CA VAL A 336 -0.79 3.08 -13.61
C VAL A 336 -0.06 2.84 -12.30
N GLY A 337 0.33 1.60 -12.03
CA GLY A 337 1.26 1.26 -10.98
C GLY A 337 2.68 1.25 -11.53
N VAL A 338 3.63 1.71 -10.74
CA VAL A 338 5.05 1.73 -11.09
C VAL A 338 5.82 0.85 -10.12
N VAL A 339 6.68 -0.01 -10.66
CA VAL A 339 7.67 -0.79 -9.91
C VAL A 339 9.04 -0.53 -10.52
N ALA A 340 10.00 -0.02 -9.76
CA ALA A 340 11.29 0.35 -10.32
C ALA A 340 12.46 0.06 -9.37
N ASN A 341 13.58 -0.44 -9.89
CA ASN A 341 14.79 -0.53 -9.10
C ASN A 341 15.36 0.87 -8.87
N GLN A 342 15.88 1.15 -7.66
CA GLN A 342 16.55 2.41 -7.35
C GLN A 342 18.05 2.21 -7.23
N PRO A 343 18.84 2.58 -8.28
CA PRO A 343 20.29 2.39 -8.27
C PRO A 343 21.04 3.15 -7.16
N MET A 344 20.42 4.20 -6.62
CA MET A 344 20.97 4.98 -5.50
C MET A 344 21.03 4.18 -4.19
N GLN A 345 20.28 3.08 -4.09
CA GLN A 345 20.18 2.23 -2.90
C GLN A 345 20.56 0.79 -3.24
N PHE A 346 21.59 0.25 -2.60
CA PHE A 346 22.10 -1.10 -2.85
C PHE A 346 22.32 -1.42 -4.35
N ALA A 347 22.67 -0.40 -5.15
CA ALA A 347 22.81 -0.49 -6.60
C ALA A 347 21.56 -1.06 -7.34
N GLY A 348 20.38 -0.96 -6.74
CA GLY A 348 19.14 -1.54 -7.26
C GLY A 348 18.99 -3.06 -7.06
N CYS A 349 19.83 -3.70 -6.25
CA CYS A 349 19.69 -5.13 -5.93
C CYS A 349 18.32 -5.43 -5.32
N LEU A 350 17.81 -6.64 -5.61
CA LEU A 350 16.66 -7.19 -4.91
C LEU A 350 17.12 -7.89 -3.63
N ASP A 351 16.55 -7.52 -2.51
CA ASP A 351 16.64 -8.22 -1.25
C ASP A 351 15.26 -8.77 -0.84
N ILE A 352 15.19 -9.34 0.35
CA ILE A 352 13.95 -9.90 0.90
C ILE A 352 12.85 -8.83 0.92
N ASP A 353 13.14 -7.67 1.49
CA ASP A 353 12.15 -6.62 1.71
C ASP A 353 11.68 -6.00 0.39
N ALA A 354 12.60 -5.77 -0.55
CA ALA A 354 12.27 -5.29 -1.89
C ALA A 354 11.37 -6.29 -2.65
N SER A 355 11.66 -7.59 -2.52
CA SER A 355 10.87 -8.64 -3.16
C SER A 355 9.44 -8.71 -2.59
N GLU A 356 9.28 -8.58 -1.29
CA GLU A 356 7.97 -8.58 -0.64
C GLU A 356 7.16 -7.31 -0.94
N LYS A 357 7.80 -6.14 -0.88
CA LYS A 357 7.19 -4.85 -1.24
C LYS A 357 6.66 -4.88 -2.67
N ALA A 358 7.51 -5.22 -3.63
CA ALA A 358 7.13 -5.25 -5.04
C ALA A 358 6.07 -6.31 -5.34
N SER A 359 6.19 -7.52 -4.79
CA SER A 359 5.21 -8.59 -5.05
C SER A 359 3.81 -8.23 -4.53
N ARG A 360 3.71 -7.65 -3.33
CA ARG A 360 2.43 -7.18 -2.79
C ARG A 360 1.85 -6.07 -3.66
N PHE A 361 2.66 -5.13 -4.12
CA PHE A 361 2.21 -4.02 -4.94
C PHE A 361 1.71 -4.48 -6.32
N VAL A 362 2.44 -5.37 -7.01
CA VAL A 362 2.00 -5.95 -8.30
C VAL A 362 0.67 -6.68 -8.14
N ARG A 363 0.51 -7.47 -7.08
CA ARG A 363 -0.76 -8.17 -6.81
C ARG A 363 -1.91 -7.20 -6.53
N THR A 364 -1.65 -6.10 -5.85
CA THR A 364 -2.66 -5.04 -5.61
C THR A 364 -3.08 -4.39 -6.92
N CYS A 365 -2.13 -4.05 -7.80
CA CYS A 365 -2.43 -3.50 -9.11
C CYS A 365 -3.27 -4.49 -9.95
N ASP A 366 -2.88 -5.76 -9.99
CA ASP A 366 -3.62 -6.79 -10.73
C ASP A 366 -5.05 -7.00 -10.18
N ALA A 367 -5.21 -7.03 -8.85
CA ALA A 367 -6.51 -7.17 -8.23
C ALA A 367 -7.48 -6.02 -8.58
N PHE A 368 -6.96 -4.83 -8.85
CA PHE A 368 -7.75 -3.62 -9.06
C PHE A 368 -7.60 -3.02 -10.47
N ASN A 369 -7.28 -3.84 -11.47
CA ASN A 369 -7.28 -3.48 -12.89
C ASN A 369 -6.33 -2.33 -13.24
N ILE A 370 -5.21 -2.19 -12.53
CA ILE A 370 -4.23 -1.13 -12.72
C ILE A 370 -3.05 -1.69 -13.52
N PRO A 371 -2.76 -1.17 -14.74
CA PRO A 371 -1.58 -1.54 -15.50
C PRO A 371 -0.29 -1.31 -14.72
N VAL A 372 0.73 -2.16 -14.92
CA VAL A 372 2.01 -2.03 -14.24
C VAL A 372 3.11 -1.64 -15.22
N LEU A 373 3.80 -0.55 -14.90
CA LEU A 373 5.04 -0.12 -15.55
C LEU A 373 6.23 -0.54 -14.69
N THR A 374 7.18 -1.25 -15.30
CA THR A 374 8.37 -1.72 -14.59
C THR A 374 9.62 -1.10 -15.19
N PHE A 375 10.46 -0.43 -14.37
CA PHE A 375 11.75 0.12 -14.80
C PHE A 375 12.87 -0.69 -14.16
N VAL A 376 13.76 -1.22 -14.98
CA VAL A 376 14.76 -2.21 -14.55
C VAL A 376 16.18 -1.67 -14.64
N ASP A 377 16.84 -1.62 -13.48
CA ASP A 377 18.29 -1.50 -13.34
C ASP A 377 18.70 -2.35 -12.14
N VAL A 378 18.89 -3.67 -12.35
CA VAL A 378 19.09 -4.65 -11.30
C VAL A 378 20.31 -5.53 -11.57
N PRO A 379 21.35 -5.45 -10.72
CA PRO A 379 22.54 -6.29 -10.87
C PRO A 379 22.35 -7.73 -10.39
N GLY A 380 21.26 -8.02 -9.66
CA GLY A 380 20.96 -9.33 -9.11
C GLY A 380 20.21 -9.26 -7.79
N PHE A 381 20.06 -10.42 -7.16
CA PHE A 381 19.65 -10.49 -5.76
C PHE A 381 20.84 -10.16 -4.85
N LEU A 382 20.55 -9.51 -3.72
CA LEU A 382 21.58 -9.14 -2.74
C LEU A 382 22.19 -10.40 -2.11
N PRO A 383 23.50 -10.64 -2.26
CA PRO A 383 24.15 -11.80 -1.66
C PRO A 383 24.37 -11.59 -0.16
N GLY A 384 24.42 -12.67 0.60
CA GLY A 384 24.75 -12.66 2.02
C GLY A 384 24.10 -13.78 2.80
N THR A 385 24.75 -14.21 3.87
CA THR A 385 24.24 -15.29 4.75
C THR A 385 22.91 -14.90 5.39
N ASP A 386 22.74 -13.64 5.78
CA ASP A 386 21.49 -13.15 6.38
C ASP A 386 20.35 -13.26 5.38
N GLN A 387 20.55 -12.86 4.11
CA GLN A 387 19.54 -13.01 3.06
C GLN A 387 19.19 -14.49 2.82
N GLU A 388 20.18 -15.38 2.74
CA GLU A 388 19.96 -16.81 2.52
C GLU A 388 19.19 -17.45 3.69
N TRP A 389 19.59 -17.17 4.92
CA TRP A 389 18.99 -17.76 6.12
C TRP A 389 17.62 -17.18 6.45
N ASP A 390 17.39 -15.90 6.17
CA ASP A 390 16.09 -15.26 6.32
C ASP A 390 15.12 -15.58 5.17
N GLY A 391 15.58 -16.37 4.18
CA GLY A 391 14.73 -17.01 3.18
C GLY A 391 14.52 -16.19 1.91
N ILE A 392 15.57 -15.55 1.38
CA ILE A 392 15.50 -14.82 0.10
C ILE A 392 14.93 -15.68 -1.04
N ILE A 393 15.22 -16.99 -1.07
CA ILE A 393 14.71 -17.90 -2.11
C ILE A 393 13.18 -17.95 -2.05
N ARG A 394 12.60 -18.18 -0.89
CA ARG A 394 11.15 -18.24 -0.68
C ARG A 394 10.47 -16.90 -0.88
N ARG A 395 11.06 -15.83 -0.31
CA ARG A 395 10.49 -14.49 -0.36
C ARG A 395 10.68 -13.84 -1.73
N GLY A 396 11.82 -14.04 -2.38
CA GLY A 396 12.06 -13.61 -3.76
C GLY A 396 11.15 -14.30 -4.77
N ALA A 397 10.79 -15.57 -4.55
CA ALA A 397 9.84 -16.29 -5.38
C ALA A 397 8.43 -15.68 -5.40
N LYS A 398 8.06 -14.89 -4.37
CA LYS A 398 6.79 -14.15 -4.36
C LYS A 398 6.69 -13.15 -5.52
N LEU A 399 7.79 -12.51 -5.88
CA LEU A 399 7.82 -11.53 -6.97
C LEU A 399 7.67 -12.22 -8.33
N ILE A 400 8.32 -13.38 -8.53
CA ILE A 400 8.09 -14.24 -9.70
C ILE A 400 6.61 -14.60 -9.82
N TYR A 401 6.03 -15.04 -8.71
CA TYR A 401 4.63 -15.44 -8.65
C TYR A 401 3.69 -14.28 -9.01
N ALA A 402 3.94 -13.10 -8.45
CA ALA A 402 3.11 -11.92 -8.67
C ALA A 402 3.06 -11.50 -10.15
N TYR A 403 4.22 -11.41 -10.82
CA TYR A 403 4.26 -11.07 -12.24
C TYR A 403 3.66 -12.17 -13.13
N ALA A 404 3.98 -13.44 -12.86
CA ALA A 404 3.48 -14.55 -13.69
C ALA A 404 1.98 -14.80 -13.53
N GLU A 405 1.36 -14.34 -12.45
CA GLU A 405 -0.08 -14.45 -12.22
C GLU A 405 -0.86 -13.21 -12.71
N ALA A 406 -0.19 -12.07 -12.89
CA ALA A 406 -0.83 -10.81 -13.24
C ALA A 406 -1.48 -10.87 -14.64
N THR A 407 -2.69 -10.35 -14.73
CA THR A 407 -3.51 -10.33 -15.96
C THR A 407 -3.68 -8.92 -16.54
N VAL A 408 -3.32 -7.89 -15.79
CA VAL A 408 -3.32 -6.49 -16.25
C VAL A 408 -2.22 -6.24 -17.29
N PRO A 409 -2.29 -5.16 -18.07
CA PRO A 409 -1.18 -4.77 -18.94
C PRO A 409 0.14 -4.61 -18.18
N LEU A 410 1.19 -5.26 -18.68
CA LEU A 410 2.53 -5.23 -18.12
C LEU A 410 3.51 -4.68 -19.16
N ILE A 411 4.12 -3.53 -18.88
CA ILE A 411 5.13 -2.89 -19.73
C ILE A 411 6.42 -2.75 -18.94
N THR A 412 7.51 -3.29 -19.47
CA THR A 412 8.83 -3.25 -18.84
C THR A 412 9.81 -2.45 -19.68
N VAL A 413 10.57 -1.55 -19.06
CA VAL A 413 11.64 -0.78 -19.66
C VAL A 413 12.95 -1.10 -18.96
N ILE A 414 13.90 -1.69 -19.67
CA ILE A 414 15.23 -1.99 -19.15
C ILE A 414 16.13 -0.80 -19.43
N THR A 415 16.48 -0.06 -18.39
CA THR A 415 17.25 1.18 -18.52
C THR A 415 18.76 0.92 -18.51
N ARG A 416 19.25 -0.04 -17.71
CA ARG A 416 20.66 -0.39 -17.64
C ARG A 416 20.85 -1.88 -17.30
N LYS A 417 21.20 -2.25 -16.08
CA LYS A 417 21.51 -3.63 -15.71
C LYS A 417 20.26 -4.49 -15.61
N ALA A 418 20.34 -5.72 -16.11
CA ALA A 418 19.33 -6.74 -15.94
C ALA A 418 20.05 -8.12 -15.92
N PHE A 419 20.54 -8.53 -14.74
CA PHE A 419 21.43 -9.70 -14.62
C PHE A 419 20.79 -10.87 -13.89
N GLY A 420 21.05 -12.06 -14.40
CA GLY A 420 20.70 -13.32 -13.77
C GLY A 420 19.20 -13.49 -13.54
N GLY A 421 18.84 -14.18 -12.45
CA GLY A 421 17.44 -14.40 -12.11
C GLY A 421 16.65 -13.11 -11.83
N ALA A 422 17.32 -12.03 -11.45
CA ALA A 422 16.65 -10.74 -11.24
C ALA A 422 16.12 -10.12 -12.56
N TYR A 423 16.79 -10.37 -13.70
CA TYR A 423 16.25 -10.05 -15.03
C TYR A 423 14.88 -10.70 -15.23
N ASP A 424 14.75 -11.99 -14.92
CA ASP A 424 13.48 -12.70 -15.06
C ASP A 424 12.41 -12.11 -14.14
N VAL A 425 12.77 -11.88 -12.88
CA VAL A 425 11.83 -11.52 -11.81
C VAL A 425 11.22 -10.13 -11.99
N MET A 426 11.98 -9.20 -12.60
CA MET A 426 11.54 -7.81 -12.80
C MET A 426 10.69 -7.65 -14.07
N GLY A 427 9.63 -8.44 -14.21
CA GLY A 427 8.66 -8.29 -15.28
C GLY A 427 9.24 -8.60 -16.66
N SER A 428 9.96 -9.71 -16.80
CA SER A 428 10.50 -10.13 -18.09
C SER A 428 9.41 -10.62 -19.05
N LYS A 429 9.76 -10.65 -20.34
CA LYS A 429 8.92 -11.26 -21.39
C LYS A 429 8.54 -12.71 -21.05
N HIS A 430 9.45 -13.42 -20.40
CA HIS A 430 9.28 -14.82 -20.04
C HIS A 430 8.26 -15.04 -18.92
N LEU A 431 8.04 -14.05 -18.06
CA LEU A 431 7.01 -14.09 -17.02
C LEU A 431 5.66 -13.47 -17.47
N GLY A 432 5.51 -13.17 -18.76
CA GLY A 432 4.23 -12.72 -19.31
C GLY A 432 4.12 -11.21 -19.52
N ALA A 433 5.21 -10.43 -19.44
CA ALA A 433 5.12 -9.02 -19.81
C ALA A 433 4.70 -8.84 -21.27
N ASP A 434 3.75 -7.93 -21.49
CA ASP A 434 3.17 -7.70 -22.83
C ASP A 434 4.17 -6.97 -23.75
N LEU A 435 4.83 -5.95 -23.23
CA LEU A 435 5.87 -5.20 -23.93
C LEU A 435 7.12 -5.09 -23.08
N ASN A 436 8.27 -5.45 -23.67
CA ASN A 436 9.60 -5.24 -23.09
C ASN A 436 10.40 -4.32 -23.99
N LEU A 437 10.74 -3.15 -23.46
CA LEU A 437 11.54 -2.13 -24.11
C LEU A 437 12.92 -2.08 -23.45
N ALA A 438 13.92 -1.71 -24.19
CA ALA A 438 15.27 -1.51 -23.64
C ALA A 438 15.89 -0.21 -24.18
N TRP A 439 16.64 0.47 -23.32
CA TRP A 439 17.50 1.58 -23.77
C TRP A 439 18.79 1.02 -24.38
N PRO A 440 19.53 1.81 -25.18
CA PRO A 440 20.82 1.39 -25.71
C PRO A 440 21.85 1.08 -24.61
N THR A 441 21.69 1.67 -23.43
CA THR A 441 22.49 1.44 -22.21
C THR A 441 22.18 0.14 -21.49
N ALA A 442 21.16 -0.61 -21.93
CA ALA A 442 20.76 -1.86 -21.29
C ALA A 442 21.82 -2.94 -21.43
N GLN A 443 22.08 -3.63 -20.32
CA GLN A 443 23.00 -4.75 -20.20
C GLN A 443 22.23 -5.98 -19.73
N ILE A 444 21.95 -6.91 -20.63
CA ILE A 444 21.11 -8.08 -20.34
C ILE A 444 21.95 -9.34 -20.45
N ALA A 445 22.26 -10.00 -19.34
CA ALA A 445 23.09 -11.20 -19.30
C ALA A 445 22.89 -12.03 -18.02
N VAL A 446 23.53 -13.21 -17.99
CA VAL A 446 23.53 -14.08 -16.80
C VAL A 446 24.21 -13.40 -15.61
N MET A 447 25.29 -12.65 -15.86
CA MET A 447 26.01 -11.86 -14.85
C MET A 447 26.87 -10.77 -15.49
N GLY A 448 27.29 -9.80 -14.71
CA GLY A 448 28.19 -8.74 -15.16
C GLY A 448 29.60 -9.26 -15.54
N ALA A 449 30.33 -8.47 -16.32
CA ALA A 449 31.61 -8.85 -16.91
C ALA A 449 32.65 -9.36 -15.89
N GLN A 450 32.78 -8.70 -14.72
CA GLN A 450 33.74 -9.09 -13.70
C GLN A 450 33.52 -10.52 -13.20
N GLY A 451 32.29 -10.89 -12.92
CA GLY A 451 31.92 -12.24 -12.47
C GLY A 451 32.10 -13.28 -13.57
N ALA A 452 31.60 -12.99 -14.77
CA ALA A 452 31.61 -13.87 -15.91
C ALA A 452 33.07 -14.21 -16.34
N VAL A 453 33.92 -13.20 -16.50
CA VAL A 453 35.31 -13.36 -16.89
C VAL A 453 36.13 -14.10 -15.84
N GLY A 454 35.84 -13.84 -14.54
CA GLY A 454 36.47 -14.57 -13.44
C GLY A 454 36.19 -16.09 -13.43
N ILE A 455 35.02 -16.48 -13.98
CA ILE A 455 34.63 -17.90 -14.10
C ILE A 455 35.16 -18.49 -15.42
N LEU A 456 34.83 -17.85 -16.55
CA LEU A 456 35.09 -18.37 -17.89
C LEU A 456 36.59 -18.42 -18.24
N HIS A 457 37.34 -17.43 -17.79
CA HIS A 457 38.74 -17.21 -18.19
C HIS A 457 39.75 -17.32 -17.05
N ARG A 458 39.37 -17.95 -15.94
CA ARG A 458 40.20 -18.08 -14.75
C ARG A 458 41.61 -18.62 -15.05
N GLY A 459 41.69 -19.67 -15.87
CA GLY A 459 42.98 -20.27 -16.28
C GLY A 459 43.79 -19.35 -17.19
N THR A 460 43.15 -18.68 -18.13
CA THR A 460 43.78 -17.75 -19.08
C THR A 460 44.38 -16.56 -18.35
N ILE A 461 43.66 -15.98 -17.39
CA ILE A 461 44.11 -14.87 -16.57
C ILE A 461 45.28 -15.28 -15.70
N ALA A 462 45.20 -16.45 -15.04
CA ALA A 462 46.28 -16.94 -14.18
C ALA A 462 47.58 -17.26 -14.94
N ALA A 463 47.52 -17.58 -16.23
CA ALA A 463 48.66 -17.88 -17.08
C ALA A 463 49.22 -16.65 -17.83
N ALA A 464 48.59 -15.49 -17.75
CA ALA A 464 49.05 -14.28 -18.44
C ALA A 464 50.25 -13.64 -17.74
N GLU A 465 51.12 -13.00 -18.51
CA GLU A 465 52.26 -12.22 -17.98
C GLU A 465 51.79 -11.05 -17.10
N ASP A 466 50.68 -10.40 -17.51
CA ASP A 466 49.98 -9.38 -16.74
C ASP A 466 48.51 -9.81 -16.56
N PRO A 467 48.18 -10.44 -15.42
CA PRO A 467 46.83 -10.92 -15.13
C PRO A 467 45.76 -9.80 -15.08
N GLU A 468 46.12 -8.59 -14.62
CA GLU A 468 45.18 -7.48 -14.50
C GLU A 468 44.85 -6.88 -15.86
N ALA A 469 45.90 -6.66 -16.72
CA ALA A 469 45.68 -6.21 -18.09
C ALA A 469 44.84 -7.22 -18.91
N LYS A 470 45.14 -8.53 -18.74
CA LYS A 470 44.39 -9.58 -19.42
C LYS A 470 42.94 -9.69 -18.93
N ARG A 471 42.69 -9.48 -17.65
CA ARG A 471 41.35 -9.41 -17.09
C ARG A 471 40.56 -8.24 -17.71
N ALA A 472 41.18 -7.05 -17.76
CA ALA A 472 40.53 -5.86 -18.32
C ALA A 472 40.18 -6.04 -19.80
N GLU A 473 41.11 -6.61 -20.60
CA GLU A 473 40.86 -6.95 -22.01
C GLU A 473 39.64 -7.89 -22.17
N LEU A 474 39.61 -8.98 -21.39
CA LEU A 474 38.55 -9.99 -21.46
C LEU A 474 37.21 -9.44 -20.94
N MET A 475 37.22 -8.52 -19.98
CA MET A 475 36.01 -7.83 -19.52
C MET A 475 35.44 -6.94 -20.62
N GLN A 476 36.30 -6.18 -21.30
CA GLN A 476 35.86 -5.32 -22.41
C GLN A 476 35.30 -6.16 -23.57
N ASP A 477 35.96 -7.26 -23.94
CA ASP A 477 35.46 -8.18 -24.97
C ASP A 477 34.10 -8.80 -24.61
N TYR A 478 33.91 -9.17 -23.32
CA TYR A 478 32.63 -9.67 -22.83
C TYR A 478 31.54 -8.60 -22.84
N GLU A 479 31.87 -7.36 -22.45
CA GLU A 479 30.96 -6.24 -22.48
C GLU A 479 30.49 -5.94 -23.92
N ASP A 480 31.42 -5.81 -24.85
CA ASP A 480 31.15 -5.52 -26.25
C ASP A 480 30.33 -6.63 -26.93
N THR A 481 30.55 -7.87 -26.53
CA THR A 481 29.92 -9.03 -27.18
C THR A 481 28.57 -9.38 -26.59
N LEU A 482 28.42 -9.35 -25.25
CA LEU A 482 27.26 -9.93 -24.56
C LEU A 482 26.46 -8.93 -23.70
N LEU A 483 27.07 -7.85 -23.18
CA LEU A 483 26.39 -6.89 -22.33
C LEU A 483 25.76 -5.75 -23.13
N ASN A 484 24.78 -6.09 -23.95
CA ASN A 484 24.02 -5.13 -24.75
C ASN A 484 22.57 -5.60 -24.93
N PRO A 485 21.63 -4.75 -25.35
CA PRO A 485 20.23 -5.13 -25.52
C PRO A 485 19.98 -5.94 -26.80
N TYR A 486 20.91 -5.92 -27.77
CA TYR A 486 20.65 -6.46 -29.11
C TYR A 486 20.61 -7.99 -29.15
N ILE A 487 21.37 -8.66 -28.29
CA ILE A 487 21.34 -10.12 -28.16
C ILE A 487 19.94 -10.60 -27.70
N ALA A 488 19.31 -9.88 -26.80
CA ALA A 488 17.95 -10.16 -26.35
C ALA A 488 16.90 -9.77 -27.43
N ALA A 489 17.12 -8.67 -28.12
CA ALA A 489 16.24 -8.20 -29.19
C ALA A 489 16.24 -9.17 -30.39
N GLU A 490 17.40 -9.70 -30.81
CA GLU A 490 17.52 -10.73 -31.86
C GLU A 490 16.71 -12.00 -31.55
N ARG A 491 16.47 -12.30 -30.26
CA ARG A 491 15.70 -13.44 -29.78
C ARG A 491 14.22 -13.12 -29.56
N GLY A 492 13.81 -11.86 -29.73
CA GLY A 492 12.46 -11.40 -29.44
C GLY A 492 12.15 -11.34 -27.94
N TYR A 493 13.17 -11.26 -27.06
CA TYR A 493 13.00 -11.05 -25.62
C TYR A 493 12.82 -9.59 -25.24
N VAL A 494 13.26 -8.69 -26.13
CA VAL A 494 13.03 -7.25 -26.12
C VAL A 494 12.30 -6.91 -27.41
N ASP A 495 11.15 -6.27 -27.30
CA ASP A 495 10.29 -5.94 -28.44
C ASP A 495 10.83 -4.75 -29.25
N ALA A 496 11.48 -3.79 -28.56
CA ALA A 496 12.16 -2.65 -29.19
C ALA A 496 13.31 -2.13 -28.34
N VAL A 497 14.38 -1.71 -29.01
CA VAL A 497 15.41 -0.85 -28.41
C VAL A 497 15.06 0.57 -28.80
N ILE A 498 14.88 1.45 -27.80
CA ILE A 498 14.35 2.80 -27.96
C ILE A 498 15.30 3.85 -27.38
N LEU A 499 15.24 5.09 -27.87
CA LEU A 499 15.92 6.18 -27.19
C LEU A 499 15.28 6.43 -25.81
N PRO A 500 16.05 6.80 -24.78
CA PRO A 500 15.46 7.14 -23.48
C PRO A 500 14.40 8.23 -23.57
N SER A 501 14.62 9.26 -24.40
CA SER A 501 13.67 10.34 -24.71
C SER A 501 12.35 9.88 -25.35
N GLU A 502 12.31 8.68 -25.94
CA GLU A 502 11.09 8.10 -26.55
C GLU A 502 10.27 7.24 -25.57
N THR A 503 10.72 7.10 -24.31
CA THR A 503 10.12 6.17 -23.36
C THR A 503 8.64 6.46 -23.11
N ARG A 504 8.27 7.70 -22.82
CA ARG A 504 6.88 8.09 -22.57
C ARG A 504 5.98 7.77 -23.78
N GLN A 505 6.39 8.15 -24.98
CA GLN A 505 5.57 7.88 -26.17
C GLN A 505 5.37 6.39 -26.46
N HIS A 506 6.39 5.55 -26.20
CA HIS A 506 6.27 4.10 -26.36
C HIS A 506 5.34 3.50 -25.32
N ILE A 507 5.40 3.96 -24.08
CA ILE A 507 4.49 3.55 -23.00
C ILE A 507 3.06 3.95 -23.33
N VAL A 508 2.81 5.18 -23.75
CA VAL A 508 1.48 5.66 -24.17
C VAL A 508 0.90 4.79 -25.29
N ARG A 509 1.68 4.53 -26.35
CA ARG A 509 1.25 3.65 -27.46
C ARG A 509 0.97 2.23 -26.99
N GLY A 510 1.82 1.71 -26.09
CA GLY A 510 1.65 0.39 -25.47
C GLY A 510 0.37 0.28 -24.66
N LEU A 511 0.12 1.25 -23.77
CA LEU A 511 -1.09 1.28 -22.94
C LEU A 511 -2.37 1.42 -23.78
N ARG A 512 -2.34 2.27 -24.85
CA ARG A 512 -3.47 2.38 -25.79
C ARG A 512 -3.76 1.04 -26.49
N ALA A 513 -2.72 0.32 -26.93
CA ALA A 513 -2.86 -0.98 -27.58
C ALA A 513 -3.37 -2.07 -26.62
N LEU A 514 -2.93 -2.04 -25.37
CA LEU A 514 -3.25 -3.02 -24.34
C LEU A 514 -4.54 -2.72 -23.56
N ARG A 515 -5.19 -1.59 -23.79
CA ARG A 515 -6.43 -1.18 -23.07
C ARG A 515 -7.50 -2.25 -23.03
N ASN A 516 -7.60 -3.04 -24.07
CA ASN A 516 -8.57 -4.15 -24.17
C ASN A 516 -7.95 -5.52 -23.95
N LYS A 517 -6.78 -5.60 -23.31
CA LYS A 517 -6.18 -6.89 -22.96
C LYS A 517 -7.18 -7.76 -22.20
N ARG A 518 -7.26 -9.03 -22.59
CA ARG A 518 -8.04 -10.05 -21.89
C ARG A 518 -7.16 -11.28 -21.73
N GLU A 519 -6.95 -11.68 -20.50
CA GLU A 519 -6.19 -12.87 -20.15
C GLU A 519 -6.99 -13.68 -19.14
N THR A 520 -7.03 -15.00 -19.31
CA THR A 520 -7.77 -15.90 -18.43
C THR A 520 -6.81 -16.92 -17.85
N LEU A 521 -6.68 -16.90 -16.54
CA LEU A 521 -5.89 -17.90 -15.82
C LEU A 521 -6.63 -19.24 -15.73
N PRO A 522 -5.89 -20.37 -15.61
CA PRO A 522 -6.52 -21.67 -15.36
C PRO A 522 -7.41 -21.61 -14.10
N PRO A 523 -8.61 -22.24 -14.13
CA PRO A 523 -9.50 -22.26 -12.98
C PRO A 523 -8.83 -22.89 -11.75
N LYS A 524 -8.88 -22.22 -10.61
CA LYS A 524 -8.34 -22.69 -9.33
C LYS A 524 -9.15 -22.11 -8.18
N LYS A 525 -9.13 -22.74 -7.01
CA LYS A 525 -9.77 -22.18 -5.81
C LYS A 525 -9.07 -20.91 -5.35
N HIS A 526 -7.76 -20.92 -5.37
CA HIS A 526 -6.86 -19.78 -5.13
C HIS A 526 -5.44 -20.18 -5.57
N GLY A 527 -4.54 -19.20 -5.73
CA GLY A 527 -3.12 -19.47 -5.90
C GLY A 527 -2.51 -20.05 -4.61
N ASN A 528 -1.40 -20.78 -4.75
CA ASN A 528 -0.59 -21.23 -3.61
C ASN A 528 0.77 -20.51 -3.66
N ILE A 529 0.73 -19.22 -3.41
CA ILE A 529 1.93 -18.38 -3.35
C ILE A 529 2.81 -18.83 -2.18
N PRO A 530 4.15 -18.84 -2.33
CA PRO A 530 5.06 -19.14 -1.22
C PRO A 530 4.99 -18.04 -0.14
N LEU A 531 4.21 -18.29 0.91
CA LEU A 531 3.93 -17.33 2.00
C LEU A 531 5.09 -17.25 3.00
#